data_a02037f118cd796529397d328d72c8b8
#
_entry.id   a02037f118cd796529397d328d72c8b8
#
_cell.length_a   1.000
_cell.length_b   1.000
_cell.length_c   1.000
_cell.angle_alpha   90.00
_cell.angle_beta   90.00
_cell.angle_gamma   90.00
#
_symmetry.space_group_name_H-M   'P 1'
#
loop_
_entity.id
_entity.type
_entity.pdbx_description
1 polymer ?
#
loop_
_entity_poly.entity_id
_entity_poly.type
_entity_poly.pdbx_seq_one_letter_code
_entity_poly.pdbx_strand_id
1 'polypeptide(L)'
;MDKRVNIFKMFVAIVIPLAVGFISSFITKDAMMSFNAMKKPPLAPPGILFPIAWTILYILMGISSYIIYVYDAKNDTTSLNIKNKCLSLYAIQLVFNFFWSIIFFKFKLYIFAFAWLIILWILVFKLMRESKKISKVASYLLIPYLAWMTFAGYLNIGIAVLNK
;
A
#
# COMPACT_ATOMS: atom_id res chain seq x y z
N MET A 1 21.45 -13.04 -21.56
CA MET A 1 21.95 -11.95 -20.70
C MET A 1 21.53 -12.23 -19.26
N ASP A 2 22.52 -12.48 -18.44
CA ASP A 2 22.36 -12.86 -17.04
C ASP A 2 21.70 -11.69 -16.26
N LYS A 3 20.42 -11.81 -15.94
CA LYS A 3 19.70 -10.82 -15.11
C LYS A 3 20.10 -11.03 -13.65
N ARG A 4 21.37 -10.75 -13.34
CA ARG A 4 21.79 -10.74 -11.93
C ARG A 4 20.91 -9.75 -11.19
N VAL A 5 20.22 -10.24 -10.16
CA VAL A 5 19.42 -9.40 -9.27
C VAL A 5 20.34 -8.33 -8.69
N ASN A 6 20.04 -7.07 -8.97
CA ASN A 6 20.77 -5.99 -8.35
C ASN A 6 20.25 -5.81 -6.92
N ILE A 7 20.93 -6.46 -5.98
CA ILE A 7 20.56 -6.51 -4.56
C ILE A 7 20.41 -5.10 -3.97
N PHE A 8 21.26 -4.16 -4.33
CA PHE A 8 21.17 -2.79 -3.83
C PHE A 8 19.88 -2.09 -4.31
N LYS A 9 19.54 -2.20 -5.60
CA LYS A 9 18.30 -1.62 -6.14
C LYS A 9 17.06 -2.27 -5.53
N MET A 10 17.08 -3.57 -5.31
CA MET A 10 16.00 -4.29 -4.65
C MET A 10 15.84 -3.84 -3.19
N PHE A 11 16.95 -3.70 -2.48
CA PHE A 11 16.95 -3.18 -1.11
C PHE A 11 16.34 -1.79 -1.03
N VAL A 12 16.77 -0.86 -1.89
CA VAL A 12 16.19 0.50 -1.96
C VAL A 12 14.69 0.46 -2.25
N ALA A 13 14.25 -0.38 -3.20
CA ALA A 13 12.83 -0.50 -3.54
C ALA A 13 11.96 -1.01 -2.37
N ILE A 14 12.52 -1.85 -1.48
CA ILE A 14 11.84 -2.35 -0.28
C ILE A 14 11.87 -1.30 0.84
N VAL A 15 12.99 -0.60 1.01
CA VAL A 15 13.15 0.41 2.07
C VAL A 15 12.22 1.59 1.89
N ILE A 16 11.95 2.02 0.65
CA ILE A 16 11.07 3.16 0.37
C ILE A 16 9.67 2.97 1.00
N PRO A 17 8.88 1.92 0.69
CA PRO A 17 7.56 1.74 1.28
C PRO A 17 7.62 1.47 2.79
N LEU A 18 8.64 0.78 3.28
CA LEU A 18 8.84 0.58 4.73
C LEU A 18 9.09 1.91 5.45
N ALA A 19 9.89 2.81 4.88
CA ALA A 19 10.12 4.14 5.44
C ALA A 19 8.84 4.97 5.48
N VAL A 20 8.04 4.93 4.40
CA VAL A 20 6.71 5.59 4.35
C VAL A 20 5.81 5.07 5.48
N GLY A 21 5.73 3.76 5.65
CA GLY A 21 4.95 3.14 6.73
C GLY A 21 5.48 3.49 8.12
N PHE A 22 6.79 3.46 8.31
CA PHE A 22 7.42 3.81 9.58
C PHE A 22 7.15 5.27 9.97
N ILE A 23 7.36 6.22 9.05
CA ILE A 23 7.12 7.65 9.30
C ILE A 23 5.63 7.88 9.61
N SER A 24 4.73 7.27 8.86
CA SER A 24 3.28 7.36 9.09
C SER A 24 2.91 6.81 10.48
N SER A 25 3.44 5.64 10.87
CA SER A 25 3.23 5.04 12.17
C SER A 25 3.79 5.91 13.31
N PHE A 26 4.95 6.51 13.10
CA PHE A 26 5.55 7.42 14.09
C PHE A 26 4.69 8.67 14.32
N ILE A 27 4.14 9.26 13.26
CA ILE A 27 3.25 10.43 13.36
C ILE A 27 1.92 10.08 14.03
N THR A 28 1.47 8.84 13.94
CA THR A 28 0.16 8.39 14.45
C THR A 28 0.24 7.56 15.72
N LYS A 29 1.43 7.38 16.34
CA LYS A 29 1.66 6.49 17.49
C LYS A 29 0.72 6.77 18.68
N ASP A 30 0.54 8.04 19.04
CA ASP A 30 -0.29 8.42 20.18
C ASP A 30 -1.79 8.19 19.90
N ALA A 31 -2.19 8.34 18.63
CA ALA A 31 -3.55 8.08 18.18
C ALA A 31 -3.87 6.58 18.13
N MET A 32 -2.88 5.71 17.91
CA MET A 32 -3.04 4.26 18.00
C MET A 32 -3.43 3.79 19.41
N MET A 33 -2.97 4.46 20.47
CA MET A 33 -3.42 4.16 21.84
C MET A 33 -4.90 4.46 22.02
N SER A 34 -5.38 5.58 21.47
CA SER A 34 -6.80 5.92 21.45
C SER A 34 -7.64 4.92 20.65
N PHE A 35 -7.10 4.38 19.56
CA PHE A 35 -7.74 3.35 18.74
C PHE A 35 -8.04 2.07 19.52
N ASN A 36 -7.19 1.71 20.48
CA ASN A 36 -7.41 0.51 21.31
C ASN A 36 -8.63 0.64 22.22
N ALA A 37 -9.01 1.85 22.60
CA ALA A 37 -10.17 2.14 23.44
C ALA A 37 -11.49 2.29 22.67
N MET A 38 -11.46 2.31 21.31
CA MET A 38 -12.65 2.45 20.48
C MET A 38 -13.47 1.17 20.41
N LYS A 39 -14.79 1.33 20.20
CA LYS A 39 -15.67 0.23 19.82
C LYS A 39 -15.28 -0.26 18.44
N LYS A 40 -14.98 -1.54 18.32
CA LYS A 40 -14.51 -2.17 17.07
C LYS A 40 -15.59 -3.07 16.50
N PRO A 41 -15.71 -3.16 15.16
CA PRO A 41 -16.64 -4.11 14.54
C PRO A 41 -16.18 -5.56 14.80
N PRO A 42 -17.09 -6.54 14.63
CA PRO A 42 -16.73 -7.96 14.67
C PRO A 42 -15.54 -8.24 13.74
N LEU A 43 -14.73 -9.25 14.07
CA LEU A 43 -13.53 -9.63 13.30
C LEU A 43 -12.38 -8.61 13.33
N ALA A 44 -12.48 -7.54 14.11
CA ALA A 44 -11.33 -6.63 14.26
C ALA A 44 -10.14 -7.38 14.90
N PRO A 45 -8.96 -7.38 14.26
CA PRO A 45 -7.81 -8.12 14.74
C PRO A 45 -7.18 -7.42 15.95
N PRO A 46 -6.41 -8.14 16.78
CA PRO A 46 -5.57 -7.52 17.80
C PRO A 46 -4.63 -6.47 17.19
N GLY A 47 -4.37 -5.38 17.92
CA GLY A 47 -3.58 -4.24 17.44
C GLY A 47 -2.20 -4.61 16.91
N ILE A 48 -1.57 -5.66 17.47
CA ILE A 48 -0.26 -6.14 17.04
C ILE A 48 -0.24 -6.70 15.61
N LEU A 49 -1.37 -7.17 15.08
CA LEU A 49 -1.43 -7.71 13.72
C LEU A 49 -1.32 -6.62 12.65
N PHE A 50 -1.70 -5.36 12.96
CA PHE A 50 -1.59 -4.27 11.99
C PHE A 50 -0.15 -4.00 11.55
N PRO A 51 0.82 -3.74 12.45
CA PRO A 51 2.20 -3.51 12.01
C PRO A 51 2.82 -4.72 11.32
N ILE A 52 2.49 -5.94 11.74
CA ILE A 52 2.97 -7.17 11.10
C ILE A 52 2.46 -7.26 9.66
N ALA A 53 1.15 -7.12 9.46
CA ALA A 53 0.53 -7.18 8.14
C ALA A 53 1.10 -6.07 7.22
N TRP A 54 1.16 -4.83 7.69
CA TRP A 54 1.69 -3.72 6.91
C TRP A 54 3.16 -3.91 6.53
N THR A 55 3.99 -4.45 7.43
CA THR A 55 5.40 -4.75 7.11
C THR A 55 5.50 -5.74 5.95
N ILE A 56 4.73 -6.83 6.00
CA ILE A 56 4.70 -7.83 4.92
C ILE A 56 4.24 -7.18 3.61
N LEU A 57 3.18 -6.38 3.66
CA LEU A 57 2.63 -5.72 2.48
C LEU A 57 3.62 -4.72 1.85
N TYR A 58 4.32 -3.93 2.67
CA TYR A 58 5.35 -3.01 2.18
C TYR A 58 6.52 -3.74 1.53
N ILE A 59 6.93 -4.89 2.06
CA ILE A 59 7.97 -5.73 1.43
C ILE A 59 7.48 -6.25 0.06
N LEU A 60 6.26 -6.77 -0.03
CA LEU A 60 5.68 -7.27 -1.28
C LEU A 60 5.54 -6.15 -2.32
N MET A 61 5.10 -4.96 -1.90
CA MET A 61 5.03 -3.77 -2.76
C MET A 61 6.41 -3.34 -3.25
N GLY A 62 7.42 -3.37 -2.38
CA GLY A 62 8.80 -3.06 -2.73
C GLY A 62 9.36 -4.02 -3.77
N ILE A 63 9.14 -5.32 -3.60
CA ILE A 63 9.55 -6.35 -4.58
C ILE A 63 8.81 -6.13 -5.91
N SER A 64 7.50 -5.86 -5.88
CA SER A 64 6.72 -5.56 -7.07
C SER A 64 7.29 -4.35 -7.83
N SER A 65 7.57 -3.26 -7.11
CA SER A 65 8.14 -2.03 -7.72
C SER A 65 9.54 -2.26 -8.30
N TYR A 66 10.36 -3.08 -7.64
CA TYR A 66 11.67 -3.49 -8.16
C TYR A 66 11.55 -4.23 -9.49
N ILE A 67 10.65 -5.22 -9.57
CA ILE A 67 10.42 -5.99 -10.80
C ILE A 67 9.98 -5.07 -11.96
N ILE A 68 9.09 -4.11 -11.67
CA ILE A 68 8.67 -3.10 -12.66
C ILE A 68 9.86 -2.22 -13.07
N TYR A 69 10.64 -1.77 -12.11
CA TYR A 69 11.77 -0.86 -12.35
C TYR A 69 12.86 -1.49 -13.23
N VAL A 70 13.22 -2.76 -12.99
CA VAL A 70 14.26 -3.47 -13.75
C VAL A 70 13.75 -4.06 -15.07
N TYR A 71 12.46 -3.92 -15.36
CA TYR A 71 11.90 -4.39 -16.61
C TYR A 71 12.56 -3.68 -17.80
N ASP A 72 13.09 -4.48 -18.73
CA ASP A 72 13.74 -4.00 -19.94
C ASP A 72 12.73 -3.89 -21.08
N ALA A 73 12.41 -2.68 -21.48
CA ALA A 73 11.46 -2.39 -22.55
C ALA A 73 12.03 -2.64 -23.96
N LYS A 74 13.32 -3.01 -24.12
CA LYS A 74 13.99 -3.35 -25.40
C LYS A 74 13.68 -2.35 -26.54
N ASN A 75 13.73 -1.06 -26.25
CA ASN A 75 13.38 0.04 -27.18
C ASN A 75 11.92 0.05 -27.67
N ASP A 76 11.03 -0.74 -27.06
CA ASP A 76 9.59 -0.63 -27.29
C ASP A 76 9.00 0.52 -26.47
N THR A 77 8.59 1.57 -27.18
CA THR A 77 7.99 2.78 -26.58
C THR A 77 6.71 2.46 -25.80
N THR A 78 5.92 1.49 -26.24
CA THR A 78 4.69 1.06 -25.55
C THR A 78 5.01 0.44 -24.20
N SER A 79 5.95 -0.48 -24.15
CA SER A 79 6.40 -1.11 -22.90
C SER A 79 7.05 -0.10 -21.94
N LEU A 80 7.81 0.86 -22.48
CA LEU A 80 8.41 1.94 -21.70
C LEU A 80 7.33 2.84 -21.07
N ASN A 81 6.31 3.20 -21.82
CA ASN A 81 5.18 4.00 -21.33
C ASN A 81 4.40 3.26 -20.23
N ILE A 82 4.16 1.95 -20.39
CA ILE A 82 3.51 1.13 -19.36
C ILE A 82 4.36 1.10 -18.09
N LYS A 83 5.65 0.87 -18.20
CA LYS A 83 6.59 0.90 -17.07
C LYS A 83 6.53 2.23 -16.31
N ASN A 84 6.64 3.35 -17.02
CA ASN A 84 6.61 4.69 -16.42
C ASN A 84 5.26 4.96 -15.75
N LYS A 85 4.15 4.57 -16.37
CA LYS A 85 2.81 4.63 -15.77
C LYS A 85 2.71 3.82 -14.49
N CYS A 86 3.25 2.60 -14.45
CA CYS A 86 3.27 1.78 -13.25
C CYS A 86 4.08 2.44 -12.12
N LEU A 87 5.26 2.98 -12.41
CA LEU A 87 6.07 3.67 -11.41
C LEU A 87 5.41 4.93 -10.88
N SER A 88 4.73 5.69 -11.73
CA SER A 88 3.93 6.87 -11.32
C SER A 88 2.75 6.46 -10.43
N LEU A 89 1.98 5.44 -10.81
CA LEU A 89 0.89 4.91 -9.99
C LEU A 89 1.41 4.39 -8.64
N TYR A 90 2.58 3.75 -8.63
CA TYR A 90 3.23 3.29 -7.42
C TYR A 90 3.60 4.44 -6.48
N ALA A 91 4.18 5.52 -7.01
CA ALA A 91 4.52 6.68 -6.20
C ALA A 91 3.25 7.37 -5.64
N ILE A 92 2.24 7.57 -6.48
CA ILE A 92 0.98 8.21 -6.07
C ILE A 92 0.29 7.38 -4.98
N GLN A 93 0.19 6.05 -5.14
CA GLN A 93 -0.46 5.22 -4.14
C GLN A 93 0.28 5.22 -2.80
N LEU A 94 1.62 5.34 -2.77
CA LEU A 94 2.37 5.47 -1.51
C LEU A 94 2.03 6.78 -0.78
N VAL A 95 1.88 7.87 -1.52
CA VAL A 95 1.44 9.16 -0.95
C VAL A 95 0.03 9.03 -0.37
N PHE A 96 -0.91 8.41 -1.10
CA PHE A 96 -2.26 8.18 -0.62
C PHE A 96 -2.30 7.26 0.61
N ASN A 97 -1.47 6.22 0.64
CA ASN A 97 -1.33 5.32 1.77
C ASN A 97 -0.83 6.05 3.02
N PHE A 98 0.20 6.89 2.86
CA PHE A 98 0.74 7.72 3.94
C PHE A 98 -0.34 8.60 4.58
N PHE A 99 -1.08 9.35 3.77
CA PHE A 99 -2.10 10.28 4.26
C PHE A 99 -3.32 9.57 4.84
N TRP A 100 -3.68 8.37 4.32
CA TRP A 100 -4.80 7.62 4.88
C TRP A 100 -4.63 7.35 6.38
N SER A 101 -3.45 6.94 6.81
CA SER A 101 -3.16 6.69 8.23
C SER A 101 -3.31 7.95 9.08
N ILE A 102 -2.86 9.10 8.58
CA ILE A 102 -2.98 10.38 9.28
C ILE A 102 -4.45 10.81 9.38
N ILE A 103 -5.20 10.71 8.29
CA ILE A 103 -6.62 11.06 8.23
C ILE A 103 -7.42 10.18 9.19
N PHE A 104 -7.15 8.87 9.18
CA PHE A 104 -7.89 7.90 9.99
C PHE A 104 -7.54 8.01 11.47
N PHE A 105 -6.26 7.91 11.83
CA PHE A 105 -5.83 7.83 13.23
C PHE A 105 -5.73 9.20 13.89
N LYS A 106 -5.06 10.17 13.25
CA LYS A 106 -4.76 11.46 13.87
C LYS A 106 -5.95 12.42 13.80
N PHE A 107 -6.56 12.56 12.62
CA PHE A 107 -7.70 13.46 12.44
C PHE A 107 -9.04 12.82 12.79
N LYS A 108 -9.11 11.50 12.92
CA LYS A 108 -10.32 10.73 13.25
C LYS A 108 -11.51 11.01 12.29
N LEU A 109 -11.18 11.41 11.06
CA LEU A 109 -12.16 11.69 9.99
C LEU A 109 -12.53 10.38 9.27
N TYR A 110 -13.21 9.47 9.95
CA TYR A 110 -13.42 8.08 9.51
C TYR A 110 -14.15 7.96 8.17
N ILE A 111 -15.21 8.76 7.94
CA ILE A 111 -15.96 8.74 6.67
C ILE A 111 -15.08 9.26 5.53
N PHE A 112 -14.35 10.35 5.76
CA PHE A 112 -13.42 10.88 4.77
C PHE A 112 -12.25 9.91 4.51
N ALA A 113 -11.72 9.28 5.56
CA ALA A 113 -10.69 8.23 5.43
C ALA A 113 -11.19 7.04 4.61
N PHE A 114 -12.47 6.66 4.73
CA PHE A 114 -13.06 5.60 3.91
C PHE A 114 -13.13 5.99 2.43
N ALA A 115 -13.60 7.20 2.10
CA ALA A 115 -13.59 7.70 0.71
C ALA A 115 -12.17 7.77 0.15
N TRP A 116 -11.20 8.23 0.95
CA TRP A 116 -9.78 8.25 0.60
C TRP A 116 -9.22 6.84 0.32
N LEU A 117 -9.61 5.87 1.14
CA LEU A 117 -9.22 4.45 0.98
C LEU A 117 -9.79 3.85 -0.31
N ILE A 118 -11.00 4.22 -0.72
CA ILE A 118 -11.57 3.79 -2.00
C ILE A 118 -10.70 4.29 -3.16
N ILE A 119 -10.28 5.56 -3.14
CA ILE A 119 -9.40 6.11 -4.17
C ILE A 119 -8.07 5.36 -4.18
N LEU A 120 -7.48 5.12 -3.03
CA LEU A 120 -6.25 4.34 -2.88
C LEU A 120 -6.42 2.92 -3.46
N TRP A 121 -7.52 2.25 -3.14
CA TRP A 121 -7.83 0.92 -3.65
C TRP A 121 -7.90 0.90 -5.18
N ILE A 122 -8.56 1.90 -5.79
CA ILE A 122 -8.65 2.04 -7.25
C ILE A 122 -7.26 2.27 -7.86
N LEU A 123 -6.41 3.08 -7.24
CA LEU A 123 -5.04 3.33 -7.71
C LEU A 123 -4.21 2.04 -7.71
N VAL A 124 -4.27 1.25 -6.65
CA VAL A 124 -3.54 -0.01 -6.55
C VAL A 124 -4.11 -1.06 -7.50
N PHE A 125 -5.42 -1.12 -7.69
CA PHE A 125 -6.05 -2.00 -8.69
C PHE A 125 -5.60 -1.63 -10.11
N LYS A 126 -5.54 -0.34 -10.45
CA LYS A 126 -4.98 0.12 -11.74
C LYS A 126 -3.51 -0.26 -11.87
N LEU A 127 -2.71 -0.05 -10.83
CA LEU A 127 -1.30 -0.46 -10.82
C LEU A 127 -1.16 -1.97 -11.07
N MET A 128 -1.95 -2.79 -10.38
CA MET A 128 -1.96 -4.24 -10.56
C MET A 128 -2.30 -4.64 -12.01
N ARG A 129 -3.31 -4.00 -12.60
CA ARG A 129 -3.71 -4.29 -13.99
C ARG A 129 -2.65 -3.86 -15.01
N GLU A 130 -2.06 -2.68 -14.83
CA GLU A 130 -1.01 -2.19 -15.74
C GLU A 130 0.27 -3.01 -15.59
N SER A 131 0.70 -3.35 -14.37
CA SER A 131 1.90 -4.16 -14.13
C SER A 131 1.78 -5.57 -14.71
N LYS A 132 0.57 -6.14 -14.80
CA LYS A 132 0.33 -7.45 -15.42
C LYS A 132 0.76 -7.50 -16.89
N LYS A 133 0.73 -6.35 -17.60
CA LYS A 133 1.14 -6.24 -19.01
C LYS A 133 2.64 -6.44 -19.20
N ILE A 134 3.43 -6.18 -18.17
CA ILE A 134 4.90 -6.31 -18.20
C ILE A 134 5.42 -7.43 -17.30
N SER A 135 4.74 -7.72 -16.19
CA SER A 135 5.11 -8.82 -15.29
C SER A 135 3.91 -9.33 -14.49
N LYS A 136 3.53 -10.58 -14.71
CA LYS A 136 2.49 -11.26 -13.91
C LYS A 136 2.89 -11.35 -12.44
N VAL A 137 4.17 -11.59 -12.15
CA VAL A 137 4.68 -11.69 -10.77
C VAL A 137 4.51 -10.36 -10.05
N ALA A 138 4.94 -9.24 -10.65
CA ALA A 138 4.76 -7.91 -10.06
C ALA A 138 3.28 -7.61 -9.76
N SER A 139 2.38 -8.01 -10.66
CA SER A 139 0.94 -7.86 -10.47
C SER A 139 0.42 -8.69 -9.29
N TYR A 140 0.79 -9.96 -9.21
CA TYR A 140 0.28 -10.87 -8.17
C TYR A 140 0.76 -10.50 -6.76
N LEU A 141 1.94 -9.91 -6.63
CA LEU A 141 2.47 -9.40 -5.36
C LEU A 141 1.61 -8.27 -4.76
N LEU A 142 0.76 -7.62 -5.56
CA LEU A 142 -0.17 -6.58 -5.11
C LEU A 142 -1.53 -7.12 -4.64
N ILE A 143 -1.86 -8.39 -4.92
CA ILE A 143 -3.14 -9.00 -4.51
C ILE A 143 -3.34 -8.97 -2.98
N PRO A 144 -2.36 -9.40 -2.16
CA PRO A 144 -2.51 -9.34 -0.70
C PRO A 144 -2.78 -7.93 -0.19
N TYR A 145 -2.19 -6.92 -0.84
CA TYR A 145 -2.43 -5.52 -0.47
C TYR A 145 -3.86 -5.07 -0.79
N LEU A 146 -4.41 -5.42 -1.95
CA LEU A 146 -5.82 -5.16 -2.28
C LEU A 146 -6.78 -5.86 -1.31
N ALA A 147 -6.51 -7.11 -0.98
CA ALA A 147 -7.30 -7.86 0.00
C ALA A 147 -7.28 -7.20 1.39
N TRP A 148 -6.09 -6.79 1.84
CA TRP A 148 -5.94 -6.08 3.11
C TRP A 148 -6.65 -4.73 3.13
N MET A 149 -6.57 -3.96 2.05
CA MET A 149 -7.30 -2.68 1.95
C MET A 149 -8.82 -2.86 1.94
N THR A 150 -9.32 -3.94 1.33
CA THR A 150 -10.75 -4.27 1.38
C THR A 150 -11.18 -4.56 2.83
N PHE A 151 -10.38 -5.32 3.55
CA PHE A 151 -10.61 -5.58 4.97
C PHE A 151 -10.48 -4.30 5.82
N ALA A 152 -9.47 -3.46 5.55
CA ALA A 152 -9.31 -2.17 6.22
C ALA A 152 -10.52 -1.23 5.96
N GLY A 153 -11.12 -1.31 4.78
CA GLY A 153 -12.37 -0.58 4.46
C GLY A 153 -13.53 -1.04 5.32
N TYR A 154 -13.69 -2.34 5.51
CA TYR A 154 -14.67 -2.89 6.45
C TYR A 154 -14.47 -2.38 7.88
N LEU A 155 -13.21 -2.41 8.37
CA LEU A 155 -12.91 -1.90 9.71
C LEU A 155 -13.15 -0.40 9.81
N ASN A 156 -12.77 0.36 8.79
CA ASN A 156 -12.93 1.82 8.76
C ASN A 156 -14.40 2.22 8.87
N ILE A 157 -15.28 1.65 8.03
CA ILE A 157 -16.71 1.98 8.08
C ILE A 157 -17.36 1.48 9.38
N GLY A 158 -16.96 0.30 9.88
CA GLY A 158 -17.45 -0.23 11.14
C GLY A 158 -17.11 0.69 12.32
N ILE A 159 -15.89 1.21 12.38
CA ILE A 159 -15.47 2.18 13.40
C ILE A 159 -16.24 3.49 13.25
N ALA A 160 -16.46 3.97 12.03
CA ALA A 160 -17.23 5.19 11.78
C ALA A 160 -18.67 5.08 12.30
N VAL A 161 -19.29 3.91 12.17
CA VAL A 161 -20.68 3.67 12.61
C VAL A 161 -20.77 3.50 14.13
N LEU A 162 -19.81 2.78 14.74
CA LEU A 162 -19.86 2.43 16.17
C LEU A 162 -19.38 3.55 17.10
N ASN A 163 -18.68 4.57 16.58
CA ASN A 163 -18.09 5.67 17.36
C ASN A 163 -18.61 7.05 16.90
N LYS A 164 -19.89 7.09 16.50
CA LYS A 164 -20.60 8.34 16.20
C LYS A 164 -20.81 9.15 17.46
#